data_bf9eda7ececfe81638ad64f747641d6f
#
_entry.id   bf9eda7ececfe81638ad64f747641d6f
#
_cell.length_a   1.000
_cell.length_b   1.000
_cell.length_c   1.000
_cell.angle_alpha   90.00
_cell.angle_beta   90.00
_cell.angle_gamma   90.00
#
_symmetry.space_group_name_H-M   'P 1'
#
loop_
_entity.id
_entity.type
_entity.pdbx_description
1 polymer ?
#
loop_
_entity_poly.entity_id
_entity_poly.type
_entity_poly.pdbx_seq_one_letter_code
_entity_poly.pdbx_strand_id
1 'polypeptide(L)'
;CPLPFIPSRQGRGDELSDILRRVLAARKSFHMTDTPEQERWIKSISVSVTPPSLKDNTGDVDRLLKGIEKVLGSGEVKIDLPLSKRIPSLLREHHYDVEAILYQGLSSWHLLDLVPPGQTGSVYGLAVDLGTSMIAVRLLDLVTGDLKEEISFLNPQIQVGPDILTRIHYAGQEGGLQSLQLSLIERLNQEIHSLAERWGISNKNIMGAAVAGNTTMTHFFLGLDPYWICREPYIPVLNRPGLIRASELGLAIHQQGAVFVFPNAGSYFGGDLMAGILASGMNQQEEVSILVDVGTNAEVVLGNRDWLVACAGAAGPALEGGVATMGMMAGPGVIDKVVIDSATGEFQVRTIDRLPPVGICGSGMIDLVAQLYLAGMIDIRGKYVSEKCGERIQTIDEVQHLTVVFSKESGTGEDLTLSQAEIDAVMRSKAAMHTILTTMTRMIHLDWKDFWRFYVAGTFGSYINPRSAIVLGMLPDLPLDVYEALENTSLAGATRALLSLRKRKEADEIRNRVTYVEMNVNQEFMNQFSAAKFIPHTDRSLFPTVP
;
A
#
# COMPACT_ATOMS: atom_id res chain seq x y z
N CYS A 1 24.54 -29.45 42.30
CA CYS A 1 23.71 -28.64 41.41
C CYS A 1 23.50 -29.38 40.10
N PRO A 2 22.25 -29.63 39.64
CA PRO A 2 22.02 -30.26 38.38
C PRO A 2 21.98 -29.19 37.26
N LEU A 3 22.57 -29.51 36.10
CA LEU A 3 22.55 -28.75 34.88
C LEU A 3 21.11 -28.63 34.33
N PRO A 4 20.73 -27.52 33.73
CA PRO A 4 19.39 -27.38 33.16
C PRO A 4 19.24 -28.16 31.84
N PHE A 5 18.13 -28.81 31.75
CA PHE A 5 17.61 -29.64 30.68
C PHE A 5 17.58 -28.85 29.33
N ILE A 6 18.20 -29.44 28.31
CA ILE A 6 18.07 -28.96 26.92
C ILE A 6 16.80 -29.58 26.34
N PRO A 7 15.79 -28.82 25.94
CA PRO A 7 14.61 -29.37 25.28
C PRO A 7 14.96 -29.91 23.88
N SER A 8 14.43 -31.10 23.60
CA SER A 8 14.60 -31.83 22.34
C SER A 8 14.13 -31.05 21.11
N ARG A 9 14.77 -31.33 19.96
CA ARG A 9 14.59 -30.71 18.64
C ARG A 9 13.16 -30.74 18.03
N GLN A 10 12.15 -31.30 18.71
CA GLN A 10 10.77 -31.40 18.21
C GLN A 10 9.92 -30.11 18.37
N GLY A 11 10.29 -29.17 19.25
CA GLY A 11 9.49 -27.97 19.51
C GLY A 11 9.61 -26.84 18.48
N ARG A 12 10.64 -26.82 17.62
CA ARG A 12 10.86 -25.71 16.66
C ARG A 12 10.02 -25.79 15.39
N GLY A 13 9.50 -26.96 15.04
CA GLY A 13 8.61 -27.16 13.90
C GLY A 13 7.20 -26.62 14.15
N ASP A 14 6.75 -26.68 15.39
CA ASP A 14 5.39 -26.29 15.78
C ASP A 14 5.23 -24.76 15.92
N GLU A 15 6.26 -24.04 16.41
CA GLU A 15 6.24 -22.56 16.46
C GLU A 15 6.20 -21.92 15.06
N LEU A 16 6.96 -22.47 14.09
CA LEU A 16 6.91 -22.00 12.70
C LEU A 16 5.56 -22.30 12.04
N SER A 17 4.95 -23.43 12.38
CA SER A 17 3.62 -23.84 11.94
C SER A 17 2.54 -22.92 12.52
N ASP A 18 2.68 -22.46 13.75
CA ASP A 18 1.72 -21.56 14.39
C ASP A 18 1.84 -20.11 13.89
N ILE A 19 3.05 -19.64 13.62
CA ILE A 19 3.25 -18.32 12.98
C ILE A 19 2.68 -18.34 11.56
N LEU A 20 2.92 -19.42 10.79
CA LEU A 20 2.30 -19.60 9.46
C LEU A 20 0.78 -19.73 9.54
N ARG A 21 0.23 -20.40 10.56
CA ARG A 21 -1.23 -20.47 10.78
C ARG A 21 -1.81 -19.13 11.17
N ARG A 22 -1.12 -18.30 11.94
CA ARG A 22 -1.55 -16.94 12.30
C ARG A 22 -1.48 -15.99 11.10
N VAL A 23 -0.44 -16.08 10.26
CA VAL A 23 -0.33 -15.33 9.00
C VAL A 23 -1.41 -15.77 8.01
N LEU A 24 -1.70 -17.09 7.91
CA LEU A 24 -2.78 -17.63 7.08
C LEU A 24 -4.18 -17.35 7.68
N ALA A 25 -4.29 -17.25 9.00
CA ALA A 25 -5.53 -16.85 9.68
C ALA A 25 -5.77 -15.34 9.55
N ALA A 26 -4.72 -14.52 9.57
CA ALA A 26 -4.80 -13.09 9.25
C ALA A 26 -5.27 -12.87 7.80
N ARG A 27 -4.86 -13.72 6.84
CA ARG A 27 -5.44 -13.74 5.48
C ARG A 27 -6.94 -14.02 5.44
N LYS A 28 -7.49 -14.72 6.44
CA LYS A 28 -8.94 -15.01 6.54
C LYS A 28 -9.73 -14.01 7.38
N SER A 29 -9.08 -13.15 8.15
CA SER A 29 -9.77 -12.26 9.11
C SER A 29 -9.91 -10.81 8.64
N PHE A 30 -9.59 -10.48 7.39
CA PHE A 30 -10.00 -9.21 6.81
C PHE A 30 -11.50 -9.29 6.44
N HIS A 31 -12.35 -9.43 7.47
CA HIS A 31 -13.80 -9.27 7.30
C HIS A 31 -14.08 -7.79 7.04
N MET A 32 -14.15 -7.42 5.76
CA MET A 32 -14.54 -6.07 5.30
C MET A 32 -16.02 -5.75 5.56
N THR A 33 -16.76 -6.69 6.14
CA THR A 33 -18.21 -6.66 6.29
C THR A 33 -18.75 -5.86 7.47
N ASP A 34 -17.87 -5.29 8.33
CA ASP A 34 -18.31 -4.61 9.56
C ASP A 34 -18.62 -3.11 9.39
N THR A 35 -18.70 -2.59 8.17
CA THR A 35 -19.14 -1.20 7.98
C THR A 35 -20.67 -1.16 7.98
N PRO A 36 -21.32 -0.57 9.01
CA PRO A 36 -22.75 -0.46 9.04
C PRO A 36 -23.27 0.28 7.81
N GLU A 37 -24.38 -0.17 7.24
CA GLU A 37 -25.00 0.47 6.07
C GLU A 37 -25.22 1.98 6.27
N GLN A 38 -25.47 2.38 7.50
CA GLN A 38 -25.65 3.78 7.89
C GLN A 38 -24.40 4.65 7.71
N GLU A 39 -23.21 4.06 7.73
CA GLU A 39 -21.93 4.77 7.51
C GLU A 39 -21.56 4.94 6.04
N ARG A 40 -22.27 4.31 5.12
CA ARG A 40 -21.96 4.38 3.68
C ARG A 40 -22.27 5.78 3.14
N TRP A 41 -21.32 6.34 2.42
CA TRP A 41 -21.49 7.67 1.82
C TRP A 41 -21.94 7.60 0.35
N ILE A 42 -21.85 6.43 -0.30
CA ILE A 42 -22.54 6.12 -1.56
C ILE A 42 -23.53 5.02 -1.24
N LYS A 43 -24.80 5.26 -1.50
CA LYS A 43 -25.85 4.30 -1.18
C LYS A 43 -27.06 4.39 -2.10
N SER A 44 -27.82 3.32 -2.18
CA SER A 44 -29.14 3.28 -2.79
C SER A 44 -30.21 3.30 -1.72
N ILE A 45 -31.28 4.05 -1.95
CA ILE A 45 -32.45 4.09 -1.08
C ILE A 45 -33.73 3.95 -1.89
N SER A 46 -34.69 3.19 -1.38
CA SER A 46 -36.02 3.09 -1.96
C SER A 46 -36.85 4.34 -1.66
N VAL A 47 -37.42 4.93 -2.68
CA VAL A 47 -38.21 6.16 -2.57
C VAL A 47 -39.53 5.97 -3.30
N SER A 48 -40.63 6.09 -2.55
CA SER A 48 -41.99 6.13 -3.08
C SER A 48 -42.56 7.52 -2.92
N VAL A 49 -43.00 8.14 -4.02
CA VAL A 49 -43.60 9.47 -4.00
C VAL A 49 -45.01 9.44 -4.59
N THR A 50 -45.87 10.28 -4.02
CA THR A 50 -47.27 10.37 -4.47
C THR A 50 -47.34 10.89 -5.91
N PRO A 51 -48.07 10.24 -6.82
CA PRO A 51 -48.28 10.75 -8.17
C PRO A 51 -48.91 12.14 -8.17
N PRO A 52 -48.61 13.00 -9.15
CA PRO A 52 -49.23 14.32 -9.28
C PRO A 52 -50.74 14.22 -9.51
N SER A 53 -51.47 15.25 -9.07
CA SER A 53 -52.90 15.34 -9.27
C SER A 53 -53.30 16.79 -9.56
N LEU A 54 -54.54 17.04 -10.00
CA LEU A 54 -55.04 18.40 -10.20
C LEU A 54 -55.04 19.26 -8.92
N LYS A 55 -54.90 18.62 -7.75
CA LYS A 55 -54.80 19.31 -6.43
C LYS A 55 -53.39 19.43 -5.93
N ASP A 56 -52.43 18.81 -6.58
CA ASP A 56 -51.01 18.80 -6.23
C ASP A 56 -50.16 19.00 -7.48
N ASN A 57 -49.73 20.22 -7.69
CA ASN A 57 -48.93 20.67 -8.83
C ASN A 57 -47.43 20.79 -8.52
N THR A 58 -46.96 20.11 -7.48
CA THR A 58 -45.52 20.05 -7.15
C THR A 58 -44.76 19.47 -8.34
N GLY A 59 -43.66 20.12 -8.72
CA GLY A 59 -42.79 19.64 -9.81
C GLY A 59 -42.24 18.23 -9.56
N ASP A 60 -42.01 17.45 -10.59
CA ASP A 60 -41.55 16.05 -10.46
C ASP A 60 -40.22 15.98 -9.71
N VAL A 61 -39.27 16.90 -10.01
CA VAL A 61 -37.96 16.95 -9.31
C VAL A 61 -38.15 17.31 -7.85
N ASP A 62 -38.95 18.37 -7.56
CA ASP A 62 -39.20 18.83 -6.19
C ASP A 62 -39.90 17.76 -5.35
N ARG A 63 -40.82 17.02 -5.97
CA ARG A 63 -41.53 15.89 -5.38
C ARG A 63 -40.57 14.76 -4.99
N LEU A 64 -39.68 14.40 -5.93
CA LEU A 64 -38.66 13.37 -5.69
C LEU A 64 -37.70 13.79 -4.58
N LEU A 65 -37.16 15.01 -4.64
CA LEU A 65 -36.19 15.50 -3.64
C LEU A 65 -36.81 15.50 -2.23
N LYS A 66 -38.06 15.96 -2.08
CA LYS A 66 -38.79 15.84 -0.80
C LYS A 66 -38.96 14.40 -0.33
N GLY A 67 -39.22 13.46 -1.27
CA GLY A 67 -39.28 12.03 -0.95
C GLY A 67 -37.95 11.49 -0.44
N ILE A 68 -36.85 11.83 -1.11
CA ILE A 68 -35.50 11.43 -0.72
C ILE A 68 -35.14 12.03 0.66
N GLU A 69 -35.36 13.33 0.86
CA GLU A 69 -35.07 14.02 2.13
C GLU A 69 -35.82 13.41 3.31
N LYS A 70 -37.09 13.00 3.08
CA LYS A 70 -37.89 12.30 4.08
C LYS A 70 -37.29 10.95 4.47
N VAL A 71 -36.77 10.19 3.51
CA VAL A 71 -36.11 8.88 3.77
C VAL A 71 -34.77 9.08 4.45
N LEU A 72 -33.97 10.07 4.03
CA LEU A 72 -32.67 10.37 4.63
C LEU A 72 -32.77 10.94 6.05
N GLY A 73 -33.90 11.55 6.39
CA GLY A 73 -34.16 12.17 7.69
C GLY A 73 -33.45 13.54 7.91
N SER A 74 -32.42 13.84 7.13
CA SER A 74 -31.68 15.11 7.22
C SER A 74 -30.79 15.35 6.00
N GLY A 75 -30.51 16.61 5.71
CA GLY A 75 -29.58 17.05 4.67
C GLY A 75 -30.27 17.47 3.37
N GLU A 76 -29.75 18.55 2.77
CA GLU A 76 -30.15 19.02 1.45
C GLU A 76 -29.73 18.00 0.39
N VAL A 77 -30.58 17.73 -0.60
CA VAL A 77 -30.28 16.87 -1.75
C VAL A 77 -30.11 17.72 -3.00
N LYS A 78 -28.95 17.62 -3.62
CA LYS A 78 -28.62 18.30 -4.88
C LYS A 78 -28.74 17.34 -6.05
N ILE A 79 -29.14 17.89 -7.18
CA ILE A 79 -29.27 17.18 -8.43
C ILE A 79 -28.73 18.05 -9.57
N ASP A 80 -28.13 17.44 -10.57
CA ASP A 80 -27.69 18.13 -11.76
C ASP A 80 -28.79 18.22 -12.83
N LEU A 81 -28.61 19.15 -13.78
CA LEU A 81 -29.57 19.38 -14.85
C LEU A 81 -29.76 18.20 -15.80
N PRO A 82 -28.72 17.45 -16.21
CA PRO A 82 -28.87 16.25 -17.04
C PRO A 82 -29.80 15.21 -16.46
N LEU A 83 -29.68 14.90 -15.16
CA LEU A 83 -30.56 13.96 -14.48
C LEU A 83 -31.96 14.52 -14.30
N SER A 84 -32.09 15.83 -13.94
CA SER A 84 -33.38 16.51 -13.79
C SER A 84 -34.27 16.37 -15.05
N LYS A 85 -33.66 16.39 -16.25
CA LYS A 85 -34.38 16.19 -17.50
C LYS A 85 -34.96 14.80 -17.70
N ARG A 86 -34.39 13.78 -17.02
CA ARG A 86 -34.80 12.36 -17.13
C ARG A 86 -35.85 11.99 -16.07
N ILE A 87 -35.88 12.67 -14.93
CA ILE A 87 -36.76 12.35 -13.79
C ILE A 87 -38.23 12.21 -14.18
N PRO A 88 -38.85 13.14 -14.95
CA PRO A 88 -40.28 13.02 -15.25
C PRO A 88 -40.65 11.72 -15.96
N SER A 89 -39.80 11.23 -16.86
CA SER A 89 -40.00 9.97 -17.57
C SER A 89 -39.79 8.78 -16.66
N LEU A 90 -38.68 8.77 -15.89
CA LEU A 90 -38.36 7.68 -14.96
C LEU A 90 -39.42 7.48 -13.87
N LEU A 91 -39.93 8.57 -13.27
CA LEU A 91 -40.99 8.48 -12.27
C LEU A 91 -42.28 7.86 -12.84
N ARG A 92 -42.69 8.23 -14.07
CA ARG A 92 -43.88 7.68 -14.72
C ARG A 92 -43.70 6.22 -15.13
N GLU A 93 -42.53 5.88 -15.68
CA GLU A 93 -42.17 4.54 -16.09
C GLU A 93 -42.23 3.55 -14.93
N HIS A 94 -41.77 3.99 -13.75
CA HIS A 94 -41.71 3.17 -12.54
C HIS A 94 -42.84 3.46 -11.54
N HIS A 95 -43.94 4.04 -11.99
CA HIS A 95 -45.14 4.29 -11.19
C HIS A 95 -44.86 5.07 -9.89
N TYR A 96 -43.87 5.98 -9.91
CA TYR A 96 -43.41 6.82 -8.79
C TYR A 96 -42.74 6.06 -7.64
N ASP A 97 -42.37 4.79 -7.88
CA ASP A 97 -41.51 3.99 -7.01
C ASP A 97 -40.14 3.83 -7.68
N VAL A 98 -39.08 4.25 -7.02
CA VAL A 98 -37.72 4.26 -7.59
C VAL A 98 -36.67 3.95 -6.52
N GLU A 99 -35.53 3.46 -6.95
CA GLU A 99 -34.33 3.42 -6.15
C GLU A 99 -33.47 4.63 -6.50
N ALA A 100 -33.17 5.46 -5.51
CA ALA A 100 -32.30 6.64 -5.67
C ALA A 100 -30.88 6.33 -5.21
N ILE A 101 -29.92 6.48 -6.13
CA ILE A 101 -28.49 6.31 -5.84
C ILE A 101 -27.90 7.67 -5.55
N LEU A 102 -27.29 7.80 -4.35
CA LEU A 102 -26.78 9.08 -3.84
C LEU A 102 -25.37 8.93 -3.30
N TYR A 103 -24.61 10.03 -3.33
CA TYR A 103 -23.42 10.15 -2.51
C TYR A 103 -23.50 11.33 -1.56
N GLN A 104 -22.84 11.18 -0.40
CA GLN A 104 -22.74 12.25 0.59
C GLN A 104 -21.48 13.08 0.30
N GLY A 105 -21.69 14.35 -0.07
CA GLY A 105 -20.64 15.35 -0.19
C GLY A 105 -20.18 15.88 1.18
N LEU A 106 -19.64 17.09 1.21
CA LEU A 106 -19.19 17.74 2.45
C LEU A 106 -20.38 18.20 3.31
N SER A 107 -21.41 18.79 2.69
CA SER A 107 -22.56 19.41 3.39
C SER A 107 -23.93 18.97 2.85
N SER A 108 -23.98 18.26 1.74
CA SER A 108 -25.23 17.88 1.06
C SER A 108 -25.11 16.48 0.46
N TRP A 109 -26.25 15.86 0.24
CA TRP A 109 -26.37 14.68 -0.59
C TRP A 109 -26.45 15.08 -2.07
N HIS A 110 -25.94 14.21 -2.94
CA HIS A 110 -26.00 14.39 -4.39
C HIS A 110 -26.67 13.17 -5.02
N LEU A 111 -27.75 13.39 -5.75
CA LEU A 111 -28.44 12.34 -6.49
C LEU A 111 -27.64 12.02 -7.77
N LEU A 112 -27.14 10.79 -7.86
CA LEU A 112 -26.37 10.30 -9.01
C LEU A 112 -27.24 9.74 -10.11
N ASP A 113 -28.17 8.83 -9.76
CA ASP A 113 -29.07 8.21 -10.72
C ASP A 113 -30.34 7.68 -10.03
N LEU A 114 -31.31 7.31 -10.87
CA LEU A 114 -32.53 6.61 -10.50
C LEU A 114 -32.60 5.29 -11.26
N VAL A 115 -32.90 4.22 -10.55
CA VAL A 115 -33.08 2.89 -11.14
C VAL A 115 -34.42 2.29 -10.74
N PRO A 116 -34.94 1.27 -11.46
CA PRO A 116 -36.18 0.57 -11.11
C PRO A 116 -36.14 0.01 -9.70
N PRO A 117 -37.30 -0.13 -9.02
CA PRO A 117 -37.39 -0.76 -7.71
C PRO A 117 -36.83 -2.20 -7.72
N GLY A 118 -36.07 -2.54 -6.67
CA GLY A 118 -35.45 -3.86 -6.53
C GLY A 118 -34.20 -4.11 -7.37
N GLN A 119 -33.73 -3.13 -8.14
CA GLN A 119 -32.47 -3.20 -8.89
C GLN A 119 -31.27 -2.62 -8.08
N THR A 120 -31.32 -2.74 -6.76
CA THR A 120 -30.22 -2.29 -5.84
C THR A 120 -28.90 -3.04 -6.03
N GLY A 121 -28.92 -4.19 -6.71
CA GLY A 121 -27.71 -5.01 -6.97
C GLY A 121 -26.70 -4.44 -7.97
N SER A 122 -26.77 -3.15 -8.32
CA SER A 122 -25.98 -2.54 -9.40
C SER A 122 -25.18 -1.32 -8.95
N VAL A 123 -24.80 -1.24 -7.69
CA VAL A 123 -24.03 -0.10 -7.15
C VAL A 123 -22.63 -0.57 -6.76
N TYR A 124 -21.66 -0.27 -7.60
CA TYR A 124 -20.27 -0.67 -7.40
C TYR A 124 -19.37 0.55 -7.16
N GLY A 125 -18.18 0.29 -6.63
CA GLY A 125 -17.15 1.30 -6.45
C GLY A 125 -15.76 0.72 -6.60
N LEU A 126 -14.77 1.60 -6.78
CA LEU A 126 -13.37 1.25 -6.96
C LEU A 126 -12.53 1.77 -5.79
N ALA A 127 -11.73 0.91 -5.19
CA ALA A 127 -10.60 1.33 -4.38
C ALA A 127 -9.33 1.20 -5.22
N VAL A 128 -8.51 2.24 -5.24
CA VAL A 128 -7.34 2.33 -6.12
C VAL A 128 -6.11 2.73 -5.34
N ASP A 129 -5.04 1.97 -5.49
CA ASP A 129 -3.70 2.30 -5.07
C ASP A 129 -2.86 2.70 -6.29
N LEU A 130 -2.50 3.98 -6.39
CA LEU A 130 -1.69 4.54 -7.47
C LEU A 130 -0.20 4.44 -7.14
N GLY A 131 0.35 3.26 -7.21
CA GLY A 131 1.78 3.06 -6.99
C GLY A 131 2.64 3.57 -8.15
N THR A 132 3.89 3.89 -7.86
CA THR A 132 4.86 4.33 -8.87
C THR A 132 5.14 3.26 -9.92
N SER A 133 5.28 2.01 -9.49
CA SER A 133 5.59 0.85 -10.36
C SER A 133 4.35 0.01 -10.68
N MET A 134 3.52 -0.24 -9.68
CA MET A 134 2.31 -1.05 -9.80
C MET A 134 1.09 -0.24 -9.38
N ILE A 135 -0.02 -0.47 -10.06
CA ILE A 135 -1.34 0.04 -9.69
C ILE A 135 -2.19 -1.14 -9.28
N ALA A 136 -2.89 -1.03 -8.15
CA ALA A 136 -3.83 -2.04 -7.69
C ALA A 136 -5.24 -1.46 -7.61
N VAL A 137 -6.24 -2.26 -8.01
CA VAL A 137 -7.64 -1.84 -8.07
C VAL A 137 -8.53 -2.94 -7.51
N ARG A 138 -9.44 -2.58 -6.61
CA ARG A 138 -10.53 -3.43 -6.11
C ARG A 138 -11.86 -2.96 -6.66
N LEU A 139 -12.63 -3.88 -7.20
CA LEU A 139 -14.05 -3.67 -7.49
C LEU A 139 -14.86 -4.15 -6.27
N LEU A 140 -15.68 -3.27 -5.70
CA LEU A 140 -16.49 -3.55 -4.53
C LEU A 140 -17.97 -3.33 -4.84
N ASP A 141 -18.80 -4.19 -4.26
CA ASP A 141 -20.25 -3.97 -4.17
C ASP A 141 -20.52 -2.98 -3.03
N LEU A 142 -21.05 -1.81 -3.32
CA LEU A 142 -21.28 -0.78 -2.31
C LEU A 142 -22.54 -1.03 -1.48
N VAL A 143 -23.39 -1.98 -1.86
CA VAL A 143 -24.58 -2.37 -1.10
C VAL A 143 -24.21 -3.39 -0.02
N THR A 144 -23.45 -4.43 -0.38
CA THR A 144 -23.03 -5.48 0.57
C THR A 144 -21.70 -5.15 1.26
N GLY A 145 -20.82 -4.42 0.60
CA GLY A 145 -19.43 -4.19 1.03
C GLY A 145 -18.47 -5.29 0.54
N ASP A 146 -18.97 -6.24 -0.26
CA ASP A 146 -18.17 -7.38 -0.70
C ASP A 146 -17.14 -6.99 -1.75
N LEU A 147 -15.94 -7.55 -1.60
CA LEU A 147 -14.93 -7.54 -2.65
C LEU A 147 -15.37 -8.47 -3.79
N LYS A 148 -15.52 -7.94 -4.99
CA LYS A 148 -15.80 -8.73 -6.20
C LYS A 148 -14.51 -9.23 -6.82
N GLU A 149 -13.54 -8.36 -7.04
CA GLU A 149 -12.26 -8.72 -7.64
C GLU A 149 -11.18 -7.70 -7.28
N GLU A 150 -9.94 -8.17 -7.17
CA GLU A 150 -8.74 -7.35 -7.06
C GLU A 150 -7.81 -7.66 -8.22
N ILE A 151 -7.31 -6.62 -8.86
CA ILE A 151 -6.34 -6.70 -9.95
C ILE A 151 -5.15 -5.80 -9.66
N SER A 152 -4.00 -6.16 -10.22
CA SER A 152 -2.80 -5.33 -10.22
C SER A 152 -2.14 -5.35 -11.59
N PHE A 153 -1.61 -4.22 -12.01
CA PHE A 153 -0.96 -4.06 -13.31
C PHE A 153 0.16 -3.03 -13.25
N LEU A 154 1.09 -3.15 -14.19
CA LEU A 154 2.22 -2.21 -14.29
C LEU A 154 1.71 -0.79 -14.61
N ASN A 155 2.25 0.19 -13.89
CA ASN A 155 2.01 1.59 -14.18
C ASN A 155 2.55 1.94 -15.57
N PRO A 156 1.72 2.40 -16.52
CA PRO A 156 2.16 2.69 -17.90
C PRO A 156 3.23 3.76 -17.97
N GLN A 157 3.32 4.64 -16.96
CA GLN A 157 4.31 5.70 -16.90
C GLN A 157 5.76 5.19 -16.71
N ILE A 158 5.96 3.89 -16.40
CA ILE A 158 7.30 3.25 -16.37
C ILE A 158 8.01 3.38 -17.72
N GLN A 159 7.27 3.41 -18.82
CA GLN A 159 7.83 3.59 -20.18
C GLN A 159 8.53 4.95 -20.35
N VAL A 160 8.08 5.97 -19.60
CA VAL A 160 8.69 7.30 -19.58
C VAL A 160 9.86 7.36 -18.63
N GLY A 161 9.71 6.74 -17.44
CA GLY A 161 10.76 6.68 -16.44
C GLY A 161 10.41 5.71 -15.30
N PRO A 162 11.40 4.94 -14.81
CA PRO A 162 11.18 3.98 -13.74
C PRO A 162 10.88 4.67 -12.40
N ASP A 163 11.37 5.90 -12.20
CA ASP A 163 11.28 6.65 -10.96
C ASP A 163 10.49 7.97 -11.11
N ILE A 164 10.09 8.52 -9.97
CA ILE A 164 9.27 9.74 -9.89
C ILE A 164 10.01 10.97 -10.42
N LEU A 165 11.33 11.11 -10.15
CA LEU A 165 12.09 12.29 -10.56
C LEU A 165 12.21 12.38 -12.08
N THR A 166 12.46 11.25 -12.74
CA THR A 166 12.48 11.14 -14.21
C THR A 166 11.13 11.58 -14.80
N ARG A 167 10.01 11.13 -14.19
CA ARG A 167 8.66 11.51 -14.63
C ARG A 167 8.35 12.98 -14.39
N ILE A 168 8.78 13.56 -13.25
CA ILE A 168 8.65 15.01 -12.99
C ILE A 168 9.43 15.82 -14.02
N HIS A 169 10.63 15.36 -14.38
CA HIS A 169 11.41 16.03 -15.42
C HIS A 169 10.72 15.98 -16.78
N TYR A 170 10.18 14.83 -17.15
CA TYR A 170 9.40 14.66 -18.38
C TYR A 170 8.12 15.52 -18.38
N ALA A 171 7.41 15.58 -17.25
CA ALA A 171 6.22 16.44 -17.11
C ALA A 171 6.49 17.92 -17.38
N GLY A 172 7.72 18.39 -17.15
CA GLY A 172 8.15 19.76 -17.45
C GLY A 172 8.40 20.02 -18.94
N GLN A 173 8.35 19.02 -19.81
CA GLN A 173 8.46 19.19 -21.27
C GLN A 173 7.09 19.55 -21.87
N GLU A 174 7.09 20.12 -23.07
CA GLU A 174 5.84 20.46 -23.77
C GLU A 174 4.95 19.21 -23.97
N GLY A 175 3.73 19.27 -23.45
CA GLY A 175 2.77 18.14 -23.48
C GLY A 175 3.11 16.96 -22.55
N GLY A 176 4.23 16.99 -21.82
CA GLY A 176 4.70 15.87 -20.99
C GLY A 176 3.74 15.52 -19.85
N LEU A 177 3.26 16.51 -19.11
CA LEU A 177 2.28 16.29 -18.04
C LEU A 177 0.99 15.67 -18.57
N GLN A 178 0.47 16.21 -19.67
CA GLN A 178 -0.76 15.70 -20.28
C GLN A 178 -0.58 14.26 -20.79
N SER A 179 0.58 13.92 -21.37
CA SER A 179 0.89 12.57 -21.81
C SER A 179 0.93 11.58 -20.64
N LEU A 180 1.55 11.95 -19.52
CA LEU A 180 1.58 11.12 -18.31
C LEU A 180 0.19 10.91 -17.73
N GLN A 181 -0.64 11.97 -17.65
CA GLN A 181 -2.01 11.85 -17.16
C GLN A 181 -2.84 10.95 -18.07
N LEU A 182 -2.83 11.20 -19.38
CA LEU A 182 -3.61 10.43 -20.35
C LEU A 182 -3.25 8.95 -20.32
N SER A 183 -1.96 8.61 -20.34
CA SER A 183 -1.53 7.20 -20.29
C SER A 183 -2.03 6.48 -19.04
N LEU A 184 -2.04 7.16 -17.88
CA LEU A 184 -2.55 6.63 -16.63
C LEU A 184 -4.08 6.42 -16.68
N ILE A 185 -4.82 7.44 -17.12
CA ILE A 185 -6.29 7.40 -17.18
C ILE A 185 -6.77 6.37 -18.22
N GLU A 186 -6.15 6.32 -19.39
CA GLU A 186 -6.48 5.33 -20.43
C GLU A 186 -6.24 3.91 -19.93
N ARG A 187 -5.13 3.65 -19.24
CA ARG A 187 -4.85 2.34 -18.66
C ARG A 187 -5.86 1.97 -17.58
N LEU A 188 -6.18 2.87 -16.68
CA LEU A 188 -7.24 2.66 -15.68
C LEU A 188 -8.58 2.35 -16.34
N ASN A 189 -8.96 3.10 -17.38
CA ASN A 189 -10.21 2.90 -18.11
C ASN A 189 -10.27 1.53 -18.81
N GLN A 190 -9.16 1.04 -19.38
CA GLN A 190 -9.06 -0.29 -19.96
C GLN A 190 -9.32 -1.37 -18.89
N GLU A 191 -8.70 -1.25 -17.72
CA GLU A 191 -8.89 -2.21 -16.64
C GLU A 191 -10.30 -2.14 -16.03
N ILE A 192 -10.86 -0.93 -15.89
CA ILE A 192 -12.25 -0.74 -15.44
C ILE A 192 -13.23 -1.42 -16.41
N HIS A 193 -13.01 -1.25 -17.71
CA HIS A 193 -13.85 -1.91 -18.73
C HIS A 193 -13.74 -3.44 -18.64
N SER A 194 -12.53 -3.95 -18.55
CA SER A 194 -12.27 -5.38 -18.41
C SER A 194 -12.90 -5.98 -17.13
N LEU A 195 -12.81 -5.27 -16.00
CA LEU A 195 -13.50 -5.67 -14.76
C LEU A 195 -15.02 -5.70 -14.95
N ALA A 196 -15.58 -4.64 -15.56
CA ALA A 196 -17.01 -4.55 -15.79
C ALA A 196 -17.52 -5.69 -16.71
N GLU A 197 -16.78 -6.01 -17.78
CA GLU A 197 -17.12 -7.14 -18.67
C GLU A 197 -17.08 -8.47 -17.94
N ARG A 198 -16.03 -8.75 -17.16
CA ARG A 198 -15.92 -10.02 -16.40
C ARG A 198 -17.07 -10.22 -15.40
N TRP A 199 -17.57 -9.14 -14.83
CA TRP A 199 -18.68 -9.19 -13.86
C TRP A 199 -20.05 -8.96 -14.48
N GLY A 200 -20.13 -8.77 -15.81
CA GLY A 200 -21.39 -8.56 -16.53
C GLY A 200 -22.13 -7.28 -16.10
N ILE A 201 -21.37 -6.24 -15.68
CA ILE A 201 -21.91 -4.95 -15.26
C ILE A 201 -21.58 -3.85 -16.25
N SER A 202 -22.34 -2.77 -16.24
CA SER A 202 -21.99 -1.56 -16.98
C SER A 202 -21.00 -0.72 -16.17
N ASN A 203 -20.04 -0.09 -16.84
CA ASN A 203 -19.17 0.92 -16.21
C ASN A 203 -19.99 2.01 -15.48
N LYS A 204 -21.20 2.32 -15.96
CA LYS A 204 -22.11 3.27 -15.33
C LYS A 204 -22.65 2.82 -13.98
N ASN A 205 -22.55 1.53 -13.66
CA ASN A 205 -22.89 1.00 -12.34
C ASN A 205 -21.79 1.23 -11.29
N ILE A 206 -20.61 1.70 -11.70
CA ILE A 206 -19.54 2.09 -10.81
C ILE A 206 -19.77 3.55 -10.41
N MET A 207 -20.30 3.77 -9.21
CA MET A 207 -20.83 5.05 -8.74
C MET A 207 -19.78 5.95 -8.08
N GLY A 208 -18.61 5.44 -7.79
CA GLY A 208 -17.53 6.23 -7.22
C GLY A 208 -16.26 5.44 -7.01
N ALA A 209 -15.23 6.17 -6.55
CA ALA A 209 -13.93 5.60 -6.25
C ALA A 209 -13.29 6.26 -5.02
N ALA A 210 -12.39 5.55 -4.38
CA ALA A 210 -11.41 6.11 -3.44
C ALA A 210 -10.00 5.79 -3.95
N VAL A 211 -9.18 6.82 -4.09
CA VAL A 211 -7.87 6.76 -4.74
C VAL A 211 -6.81 7.21 -3.76
N ALA A 212 -5.84 6.35 -3.48
CA ALA A 212 -4.66 6.64 -2.69
C ALA A 212 -3.41 6.51 -3.56
N GLY A 213 -2.39 7.28 -3.28
CA GLY A 213 -1.12 7.26 -3.98
C GLY A 213 -0.18 8.32 -3.42
N ASN A 214 1.11 8.21 -3.72
CA ASN A 214 2.05 9.22 -3.29
C ASN A 214 1.74 10.59 -3.91
N THR A 215 2.32 11.64 -3.33
CA THR A 215 2.01 13.03 -3.71
C THR A 215 2.19 13.26 -5.21
N THR A 216 3.26 12.74 -5.81
CA THR A 216 3.54 12.93 -7.25
C THR A 216 2.56 12.15 -8.12
N MET A 217 2.26 10.89 -7.78
CA MET A 217 1.27 10.10 -8.51
C MET A 217 -0.12 10.71 -8.43
N THR A 218 -0.48 11.29 -7.28
CA THR A 218 -1.72 12.06 -7.11
C THR A 218 -1.73 13.27 -8.06
N HIS A 219 -0.61 13.98 -8.22
CA HIS A 219 -0.52 15.12 -9.15
C HIS A 219 -0.67 14.65 -10.61
N PHE A 220 -0.01 13.58 -11.01
CA PHE A 220 -0.18 13.02 -12.36
C PHE A 220 -1.61 12.58 -12.64
N PHE A 221 -2.26 11.95 -11.67
CA PHE A 221 -3.66 11.53 -11.78
C PHE A 221 -4.61 12.72 -11.97
N LEU A 222 -4.35 13.81 -11.25
CA LEU A 222 -5.16 15.04 -11.31
C LEU A 222 -4.74 15.99 -12.44
N GLY A 223 -3.66 15.72 -13.16
CA GLY A 223 -3.11 16.63 -14.18
C GLY A 223 -2.53 17.91 -13.60
N LEU A 224 -2.02 17.87 -12.37
CA LEU A 224 -1.42 18.99 -11.67
C LEU A 224 0.10 19.00 -11.87
N ASP A 225 0.69 20.18 -12.03
CA ASP A 225 2.13 20.33 -12.21
C ASP A 225 2.91 19.88 -10.99
N PRO A 226 3.77 18.84 -11.09
CA PRO A 226 4.55 18.32 -9.97
C PRO A 226 5.89 19.05 -9.77
N TYR A 227 6.19 20.11 -10.51
CA TYR A 227 7.50 20.73 -10.61
C TYR A 227 8.14 21.07 -9.25
N TRP A 228 7.34 21.62 -8.33
CA TRP A 228 7.80 22.05 -7.02
C TRP A 228 7.82 20.96 -5.95
N ILE A 229 7.35 19.75 -6.26
CA ILE A 229 7.38 18.62 -5.31
C ILE A 229 8.82 18.21 -5.00
N CYS A 230 9.72 18.24 -6.00
CA CYS A 230 11.10 17.81 -5.84
C CYS A 230 12.11 18.97 -5.78
N ARG A 231 11.65 20.22 -5.66
CA ARG A 231 12.48 21.42 -5.60
C ARG A 231 12.14 22.27 -4.39
N GLU A 232 13.17 22.80 -3.75
CA GLU A 232 13.00 23.69 -2.60
C GLU A 232 12.07 24.88 -2.95
N PRO A 233 11.05 25.17 -2.16
CA PRO A 233 10.76 24.67 -0.80
C PRO A 233 9.87 23.42 -0.71
N TYR A 234 9.80 22.56 -1.74
CA TYR A 234 9.10 21.26 -1.74
C TYR A 234 7.59 21.38 -1.48
N ILE A 235 6.89 22.18 -2.26
CA ILE A 235 5.47 22.49 -2.07
C ILE A 235 4.63 21.86 -3.20
N PRO A 236 3.69 20.94 -2.90
CA PRO A 236 2.74 20.43 -3.87
C PRO A 236 1.67 21.50 -4.22
N VAL A 237 1.02 21.34 -5.38
CA VAL A 237 -0.05 22.26 -5.81
C VAL A 237 -1.22 22.25 -4.82
N LEU A 238 -1.56 21.05 -4.30
CA LEU A 238 -2.58 20.94 -3.26
C LEU A 238 -2.36 19.71 -2.38
N ASN A 239 -2.78 19.82 -1.11
CA ASN A 239 -2.69 18.74 -0.13
C ASN A 239 -4.06 18.07 0.14
N ARG A 240 -5.16 18.65 -0.31
CA ARG A 240 -6.53 18.14 -0.05
C ARG A 240 -7.35 18.14 -1.32
N PRO A 241 -7.19 17.12 -2.19
CA PRO A 241 -8.01 17.02 -3.39
C PRO A 241 -9.50 16.86 -3.09
N GLY A 242 -9.84 16.03 -2.08
CA GLY A 242 -11.23 15.79 -1.67
C GLY A 242 -12.03 14.98 -2.68
N LEU A 243 -13.30 15.39 -2.91
CA LEU A 243 -14.19 14.75 -3.87
C LEU A 243 -14.14 15.47 -5.22
N ILE A 244 -13.88 14.72 -6.29
CA ILE A 244 -13.82 15.19 -7.67
C ILE A 244 -14.80 14.34 -8.48
N ARG A 245 -15.43 14.90 -9.51
CA ARG A 245 -16.29 14.12 -10.40
C ARG A 245 -15.47 13.25 -11.35
N ALA A 246 -15.93 12.04 -11.59
CA ALA A 246 -15.25 11.12 -12.51
C ALA A 246 -15.08 11.71 -13.92
N SER A 247 -16.07 12.48 -14.40
CA SER A 247 -16.00 13.16 -15.70
C SER A 247 -14.91 14.22 -15.79
N GLU A 248 -14.54 14.87 -14.69
CA GLU A 248 -13.45 15.86 -14.65
C GLU A 248 -12.07 15.20 -14.78
N LEU A 249 -11.98 13.92 -14.37
CA LEU A 249 -10.76 13.11 -14.46
C LEU A 249 -10.68 12.27 -15.75
N GLY A 250 -11.76 12.18 -16.51
CA GLY A 250 -11.84 11.31 -17.68
C GLY A 250 -11.97 9.82 -17.33
N LEU A 251 -12.38 9.47 -16.11
CA LEU A 251 -12.59 8.07 -15.70
C LEU A 251 -13.88 7.50 -16.31
N ALA A 252 -13.77 6.29 -16.87
CA ALA A 252 -14.86 5.58 -17.53
C ALA A 252 -15.77 4.84 -16.52
N ILE A 253 -16.26 5.54 -15.51
CA ILE A 253 -17.28 5.11 -14.56
C ILE A 253 -18.52 5.99 -14.70
N HIS A 254 -19.48 5.95 -13.77
CA HIS A 254 -20.61 6.88 -13.81
C HIS A 254 -20.13 8.35 -13.90
N GLN A 255 -20.61 9.11 -14.87
CA GLN A 255 -20.09 10.47 -15.17
C GLN A 255 -20.14 11.43 -13.97
N GLN A 256 -21.19 11.33 -13.15
CA GLN A 256 -21.35 12.10 -11.92
C GLN A 256 -20.78 11.36 -10.70
N GLY A 257 -20.16 10.20 -10.90
CA GLY A 257 -19.54 9.40 -9.85
C GLY A 257 -18.52 10.21 -9.06
N ALA A 258 -18.53 10.03 -7.74
CA ALA A 258 -17.64 10.77 -6.85
C ALA A 258 -16.33 10.03 -6.62
N VAL A 259 -15.23 10.66 -6.91
CA VAL A 259 -13.87 10.14 -6.70
C VAL A 259 -13.28 10.85 -5.49
N PHE A 260 -13.13 10.12 -4.38
CA PHE A 260 -12.40 10.59 -3.23
C PHE A 260 -10.91 10.35 -3.44
N VAL A 261 -10.12 11.41 -3.45
CA VAL A 261 -8.67 11.33 -3.53
C VAL A 261 -8.11 11.66 -2.16
N PHE A 262 -7.28 10.76 -1.64
CA PHE A 262 -6.69 10.90 -0.31
C PHE A 262 -5.87 12.18 -0.19
N PRO A 263 -5.88 12.81 1.00
CA PRO A 263 -5.06 13.99 1.27
C PRO A 263 -3.57 13.60 1.37
N ASN A 264 -2.71 14.57 1.06
CA ASN A 264 -1.27 14.49 1.25
C ASN A 264 -0.84 15.36 2.44
N ALA A 265 0.31 15.07 3.05
CA ALA A 265 0.96 15.94 4.03
C ALA A 265 2.32 16.40 3.49
N GLY A 266 2.31 17.35 2.54
CA GLY A 266 3.51 17.84 1.86
C GLY A 266 3.96 16.98 0.70
N SER A 267 5.19 17.18 0.26
CA SER A 267 5.75 16.56 -0.95
C SER A 267 6.07 15.08 -0.80
N TYR A 268 6.47 14.65 0.38
CA TYR A 268 6.98 13.30 0.64
C TYR A 268 5.96 12.37 1.29
N PHE A 269 4.82 12.90 1.76
CA PHE A 269 3.79 12.14 2.45
C PHE A 269 2.51 12.12 1.62
N GLY A 270 2.35 11.07 0.87
CA GLY A 270 1.22 10.89 -0.02
C GLY A 270 -0.04 10.34 0.65
N GLY A 271 -1.09 10.27 -0.15
CA GLY A 271 -2.35 9.66 0.22
C GLY A 271 -2.25 8.16 0.49
N ASP A 272 -1.25 7.48 -0.06
CA ASP A 272 -0.92 6.07 0.20
C ASP A 272 -0.59 5.85 1.67
N LEU A 273 0.28 6.68 2.24
CA LEU A 273 0.62 6.60 3.66
C LEU A 273 -0.55 7.02 4.57
N MET A 274 -1.34 8.04 4.17
CA MET A 274 -2.56 8.40 4.91
C MET A 274 -3.54 7.22 4.93
N ALA A 275 -3.69 6.52 3.80
CA ALA A 275 -4.48 5.31 3.70
C ALA A 275 -3.87 4.16 4.53
N GLY A 276 -2.55 4.04 4.57
CA GLY A 276 -1.82 3.08 5.40
C GLY A 276 -2.07 3.27 6.90
N ILE A 277 -2.00 4.51 7.39
CA ILE A 277 -2.33 4.85 8.77
C ILE A 277 -3.80 4.49 9.08
N LEU A 278 -4.72 4.83 8.18
CA LEU A 278 -6.13 4.47 8.30
C LEU A 278 -6.34 2.95 8.33
N ALA A 279 -5.57 2.21 7.52
CA ALA A 279 -5.65 0.75 7.43
C ALA A 279 -5.08 0.06 8.66
N SER A 280 -3.94 0.50 9.19
CA SER A 280 -3.35 -0.06 10.40
C SER A 280 -4.21 0.19 11.63
N GLY A 281 -4.95 1.30 11.67
CA GLY A 281 -5.75 1.72 12.82
C GLY A 281 -4.91 2.28 13.98
N MET A 282 -3.59 2.49 13.79
CA MET A 282 -2.70 3.03 14.80
C MET A 282 -3.17 4.39 15.34
N ASN A 283 -3.81 5.18 14.49
CA ASN A 283 -4.37 6.49 14.83
C ASN A 283 -5.59 6.44 15.77
N GLN A 284 -6.03 5.27 16.18
CA GLN A 284 -7.15 5.04 17.12
C GLN A 284 -6.69 4.39 18.43
N GLN A 285 -5.47 3.88 18.50
CA GLN A 285 -4.90 3.21 19.67
C GLN A 285 -4.36 4.23 20.68
N GLU A 286 -4.36 3.86 21.95
CA GLU A 286 -3.71 4.64 23.03
C GLU A 286 -2.21 4.40 23.04
N GLU A 287 -1.82 3.16 22.77
CA GLU A 287 -0.43 2.72 22.76
C GLU A 287 0.29 3.21 21.51
N VAL A 288 1.57 3.50 21.66
CA VAL A 288 2.41 3.96 20.55
C VAL A 288 2.74 2.79 19.64
N SER A 289 2.60 3.02 18.36
CA SER A 289 2.93 2.05 17.31
C SER A 289 3.83 2.67 16.24
N ILE A 290 4.48 1.81 15.48
CA ILE A 290 5.24 2.18 14.28
C ILE A 290 4.55 1.55 13.08
N LEU A 291 4.42 2.32 12.01
CA LEU A 291 4.10 1.83 10.67
C LEU A 291 5.27 2.16 9.75
N VAL A 292 5.79 1.13 9.10
CA VAL A 292 6.86 1.25 8.09
C VAL A 292 6.31 0.74 6.77
N ASP A 293 6.27 1.59 5.78
CA ASP A 293 6.04 1.19 4.38
C ASP A 293 7.39 1.17 3.66
N VAL A 294 7.75 0.01 3.13
CA VAL A 294 9.06 -0.21 2.53
C VAL A 294 8.89 -0.46 1.04
N GLY A 295 9.29 0.53 0.27
CA GLY A 295 9.45 0.47 -1.17
C GLY A 295 10.83 0.99 -1.57
N THR A 296 10.92 1.71 -2.67
CA THR A 296 12.12 2.47 -3.08
C THR A 296 12.52 3.49 -2.02
N ASN A 297 11.52 4.09 -1.37
CA ASN A 297 11.67 4.86 -0.14
C ASN A 297 11.17 4.03 1.05
N ALA A 298 11.57 4.45 2.23
CA ALA A 298 10.96 4.00 3.48
C ALA A 298 10.18 5.17 4.07
N GLU A 299 8.89 5.02 4.12
CA GLU A 299 8.01 5.90 4.85
C GLU A 299 7.77 5.31 6.25
N VAL A 300 8.07 6.09 7.28
CA VAL A 300 7.93 5.67 8.68
C VAL A 300 7.00 6.62 9.42
N VAL A 301 6.02 6.05 10.10
CA VAL A 301 5.10 6.79 10.98
C VAL A 301 5.18 6.22 12.38
N LEU A 302 5.35 7.08 13.36
CA LEU A 302 5.29 6.75 14.78
C LEU A 302 4.15 7.52 15.42
N GLY A 303 3.46 6.91 16.36
CA GLY A 303 2.46 7.61 17.15
C GLY A 303 1.29 6.75 17.59
N ASN A 304 0.24 7.45 17.96
CA ASN A 304 -0.99 6.89 18.51
C ASN A 304 -2.19 7.78 18.15
N ARG A 305 -3.30 7.64 18.87
CA ARG A 305 -4.50 8.46 18.63
C ARG A 305 -4.30 9.97 18.86
N ASP A 306 -3.32 10.37 19.66
CA ASP A 306 -3.15 11.76 20.07
C ASP A 306 -2.18 12.52 19.18
N TRP A 307 -1.16 11.86 18.66
CA TRP A 307 -0.11 12.45 17.82
C TRP A 307 0.44 11.44 16.80
N LEU A 308 0.91 11.94 15.67
CA LEU A 308 1.57 11.18 14.61
C LEU A 308 2.78 11.96 14.12
N VAL A 309 3.93 11.32 14.11
CA VAL A 309 5.17 11.87 13.54
C VAL A 309 5.62 10.97 12.41
N ALA A 310 5.96 11.57 11.30
CA ALA A 310 6.26 10.82 10.10
C ALA A 310 7.53 11.34 9.42
N CYS A 311 8.32 10.44 8.83
CA CYS A 311 9.44 10.77 7.97
C CYS A 311 9.48 9.88 6.74
N ALA A 312 10.07 10.38 5.67
CA ALA A 312 10.46 9.59 4.51
C ALA A 312 11.97 9.62 4.35
N GLY A 313 12.55 8.49 3.99
CA GLY A 313 13.97 8.36 3.72
C GLY A 313 14.24 7.40 2.57
N ALA A 314 15.36 7.57 1.88
CA ALA A 314 15.75 6.63 0.84
C ALA A 314 16.21 5.32 1.48
N ALA A 315 15.37 4.27 1.39
CA ALA A 315 15.75 2.92 1.79
C ALA A 315 16.69 2.26 0.76
N GLY A 316 16.67 2.76 -0.47
CA GLY A 316 17.44 2.27 -1.60
C GLY A 316 16.73 1.15 -2.39
N PRO A 317 16.96 1.06 -3.69
CA PRO A 317 16.28 0.12 -4.60
C PRO A 317 16.64 -1.35 -4.36
N ALA A 318 17.61 -1.65 -3.48
CA ALA A 318 18.03 -3.01 -3.16
C ALA A 318 16.89 -3.87 -2.57
N LEU A 319 15.92 -3.24 -1.93
CA LEU A 319 14.81 -3.91 -1.27
C LEU A 319 13.64 -4.25 -2.21
N GLU A 320 13.58 -3.63 -3.38
CA GLU A 320 12.58 -3.93 -4.42
C GLU A 320 13.10 -4.91 -5.50
N GLY A 321 14.27 -5.47 -5.30
CA GLY A 321 14.90 -6.35 -6.31
C GLY A 321 15.59 -5.62 -7.46
N GLY A 322 15.59 -4.27 -7.46
CA GLY A 322 16.11 -3.47 -8.58
C GLY A 322 17.64 -3.35 -8.68
N VAL A 323 18.40 -3.90 -7.73
CA VAL A 323 19.87 -3.78 -7.68
C VAL A 323 20.59 -5.08 -7.97
N ALA A 324 19.98 -6.20 -7.64
CA ALA A 324 20.57 -7.51 -7.89
C ALA A 324 20.22 -8.01 -9.28
N THR A 325 21.20 -8.62 -9.97
CA THR A 325 21.01 -9.22 -11.29
C THR A 325 19.88 -10.26 -11.29
N MET A 326 19.78 -11.04 -10.20
CA MET A 326 18.68 -11.98 -10.00
C MET A 326 17.48 -11.36 -9.27
N GLY A 327 17.52 -10.06 -8.98
CA GLY A 327 16.48 -9.35 -8.25
C GLY A 327 15.25 -9.09 -9.12
N MET A 328 14.06 -9.36 -8.59
CA MET A 328 12.80 -9.10 -9.28
C MET A 328 11.65 -8.88 -8.31
N MET A 329 10.54 -8.40 -8.84
CA MET A 329 9.30 -8.27 -8.07
C MET A 329 8.76 -9.64 -7.68
N ALA A 330 8.06 -9.72 -6.54
CA ALA A 330 7.42 -10.96 -6.09
C ALA A 330 6.41 -11.47 -7.14
N GLY A 331 6.56 -12.72 -7.52
CA GLY A 331 5.74 -13.39 -8.54
C GLY A 331 6.05 -14.88 -8.65
N PRO A 332 5.37 -15.62 -9.52
CA PRO A 332 5.57 -17.06 -9.67
C PRO A 332 7.03 -17.44 -9.94
N GLY A 333 7.56 -18.42 -9.20
CA GLY A 333 8.97 -18.87 -9.33
C GLY A 333 10.01 -17.95 -8.65
N VAL A 334 9.62 -16.82 -8.08
CA VAL A 334 10.55 -15.92 -7.38
C VAL A 334 10.84 -16.43 -5.98
N ILE A 335 12.11 -16.45 -5.59
CA ILE A 335 12.56 -16.88 -4.25
C ILE A 335 12.08 -15.84 -3.21
N ASP A 336 11.30 -16.28 -2.24
CA ASP A 336 10.81 -15.48 -1.13
C ASP A 336 11.40 -15.91 0.22
N LYS A 337 12.06 -17.07 0.29
CA LYS A 337 12.69 -17.58 1.51
C LYS A 337 13.93 -18.41 1.20
N VAL A 338 14.96 -18.23 2.02
CA VAL A 338 16.21 -18.99 1.96
C VAL A 338 16.54 -19.55 3.34
N VAL A 339 17.00 -20.79 3.40
CA VAL A 339 17.58 -21.41 4.58
C VAL A 339 18.92 -22.03 4.19
N ILE A 340 19.96 -21.75 4.96
CA ILE A 340 21.30 -22.34 4.76
C ILE A 340 21.59 -23.22 5.96
N ASP A 341 21.89 -24.50 5.70
CA ASP A 341 22.37 -25.39 6.74
C ASP A 341 23.82 -25.01 7.10
N SER A 342 24.04 -24.51 8.30
CA SER A 342 25.36 -24.03 8.75
C SER A 342 26.42 -25.12 8.87
N ALA A 343 26.01 -26.40 8.95
CA ALA A 343 26.93 -27.54 9.07
C ALA A 343 27.38 -28.06 7.68
N THR A 344 26.48 -28.08 6.70
CA THR A 344 26.75 -28.61 5.36
C THR A 344 26.99 -27.54 4.31
N GLY A 345 26.54 -26.29 4.57
CA GLY A 345 26.54 -25.21 3.56
C GLY A 345 25.49 -25.40 2.47
N GLU A 346 24.51 -26.28 2.66
CA GLU A 346 23.45 -26.55 1.69
C GLU A 346 22.38 -25.44 1.72
N PHE A 347 21.97 -25.00 0.51
CA PHE A 347 20.95 -23.97 0.32
C PHE A 347 19.60 -24.63 0.03
N GLN A 348 18.59 -24.24 0.80
CA GLN A 348 17.20 -24.58 0.57
C GLN A 348 16.43 -23.31 0.27
N VAL A 349 15.88 -23.20 -0.94
CA VAL A 349 15.10 -22.04 -1.38
C VAL A 349 13.63 -22.40 -1.48
N ARG A 350 12.78 -21.46 -1.11
CA ARG A 350 11.34 -21.52 -1.35
C ARG A 350 10.99 -20.47 -2.39
N THR A 351 10.17 -20.86 -3.37
CA THR A 351 9.66 -19.96 -4.40
C THR A 351 8.15 -19.76 -4.26
N ILE A 352 7.65 -18.62 -4.71
CA ILE A 352 6.23 -18.34 -4.84
C ILE A 352 5.65 -19.34 -5.85
N ASP A 353 4.49 -19.91 -5.52
CA ASP A 353 3.79 -20.96 -6.28
C ASP A 353 4.60 -22.28 -6.47
N ARG A 354 5.73 -22.43 -5.77
CA ARG A 354 6.59 -23.64 -5.82
C ARG A 354 7.07 -24.01 -7.23
N LEU A 355 7.26 -23.02 -8.09
CA LEU A 355 7.85 -23.18 -9.41
C LEU A 355 9.39 -23.16 -9.33
N PRO A 356 10.10 -23.63 -10.38
CA PRO A 356 11.56 -23.50 -10.43
C PRO A 356 12.04 -22.07 -10.23
N PRO A 357 13.14 -21.83 -9.49
CA PRO A 357 13.62 -20.49 -9.17
C PRO A 357 14.00 -19.68 -10.41
N VAL A 358 13.43 -18.49 -10.58
CA VAL A 358 13.76 -17.58 -11.70
C VAL A 358 14.45 -16.29 -11.24
N GLY A 359 14.46 -16.02 -9.94
CA GLY A 359 15.07 -14.84 -9.32
C GLY A 359 14.70 -14.75 -7.85
N ILE A 360 14.94 -13.60 -7.22
CA ILE A 360 14.72 -13.36 -5.80
C ILE A 360 14.01 -12.02 -5.57
N CYS A 361 13.00 -11.99 -4.70
CA CYS A 361 12.38 -10.72 -4.30
C CYS A 361 13.13 -10.08 -3.12
N GLY A 362 12.77 -8.84 -2.78
CA GLY A 362 13.45 -8.08 -1.73
C GLY A 362 13.44 -8.77 -0.35
N SER A 363 12.33 -9.40 0.03
CA SER A 363 12.25 -10.18 1.28
C SER A 363 13.12 -11.43 1.25
N GLY A 364 13.15 -12.14 0.11
CA GLY A 364 14.06 -13.26 -0.10
C GLY A 364 15.52 -12.84 -0.04
N MET A 365 15.86 -11.65 -0.54
CA MET A 365 17.20 -11.08 -0.46
C MET A 365 17.66 -10.82 0.98
N ILE A 366 16.76 -10.26 1.81
CA ILE A 366 17.04 -10.07 3.24
C ILE A 366 17.24 -11.41 3.93
N ASP A 367 16.40 -12.38 3.64
CA ASP A 367 16.52 -13.73 4.20
C ASP A 367 17.84 -14.36 3.78
N LEU A 368 18.22 -14.27 2.52
CA LEU A 368 19.48 -14.79 1.97
C LEU A 368 20.70 -14.17 2.68
N VAL A 369 20.78 -12.82 2.77
CA VAL A 369 21.95 -12.17 3.38
C VAL A 369 22.02 -12.47 4.90
N ALA A 370 20.87 -12.55 5.58
CA ALA A 370 20.83 -12.97 6.98
C ALA A 370 21.31 -14.41 7.17
N GLN A 371 20.91 -15.34 6.31
CA GLN A 371 21.34 -16.75 6.35
C GLN A 371 22.84 -16.91 6.02
N LEU A 372 23.35 -16.13 5.05
CA LEU A 372 24.79 -16.09 4.76
C LEU A 372 25.61 -15.67 5.98
N TYR A 373 25.13 -14.66 6.72
CA TYR A 373 25.77 -14.23 7.97
C TYR A 373 25.71 -15.32 9.04
N LEU A 374 24.55 -15.92 9.28
CA LEU A 374 24.37 -16.98 10.26
C LEU A 374 25.19 -18.24 9.94
N ALA A 375 25.41 -18.56 8.67
CA ALA A 375 26.26 -19.63 8.21
C ALA A 375 27.77 -19.27 8.21
N GLY A 376 28.14 -18.03 8.53
CA GLY A 376 29.51 -17.54 8.52
C GLY A 376 30.11 -17.38 7.12
N MET A 377 29.26 -17.38 6.08
CA MET A 377 29.68 -17.20 4.68
C MET A 377 29.97 -15.74 4.32
N ILE A 378 29.44 -14.79 5.14
CA ILE A 378 29.84 -13.39 5.12
C ILE A 378 30.21 -12.93 6.53
N ASP A 379 31.12 -11.96 6.61
CA ASP A 379 31.54 -11.34 7.86
C ASP A 379 30.56 -10.23 8.33
N ILE A 380 30.86 -9.59 9.45
CA ILE A 380 30.07 -8.47 10.00
C ILE A 380 30.00 -7.25 9.07
N ARG A 381 30.86 -7.14 8.08
CA ARG A 381 30.87 -6.08 7.05
C ARG A 381 30.13 -6.49 5.77
N GLY A 382 29.57 -7.69 5.74
CA GLY A 382 28.94 -8.27 4.56
C GLY A 382 29.94 -8.75 3.51
N LYS A 383 31.21 -9.00 3.87
CA LYS A 383 32.22 -9.49 2.94
C LYS A 383 32.24 -11.01 2.93
N TYR A 384 32.36 -11.61 1.75
CA TYR A 384 32.45 -13.07 1.60
C TYR A 384 33.65 -13.65 2.34
N VAL A 385 33.42 -14.73 3.06
CA VAL A 385 34.43 -15.60 3.64
C VAL A 385 34.62 -16.78 2.69
N SER A 386 35.55 -16.65 1.75
CA SER A 386 35.72 -17.58 0.63
C SER A 386 35.87 -19.03 1.07
N GLU A 387 36.56 -19.28 2.19
CA GLU A 387 36.75 -20.63 2.78
C GLU A 387 35.42 -21.28 3.19
N LYS A 388 34.42 -20.48 3.59
CA LYS A 388 33.08 -20.95 4.00
C LYS A 388 32.12 -21.08 2.81
N CYS A 389 32.35 -20.32 1.75
CA CYS A 389 31.54 -20.36 0.54
C CYS A 389 31.84 -21.56 -0.37
N GLY A 390 33.03 -22.14 -0.24
CA GLY A 390 33.45 -23.33 -0.99
C GLY A 390 33.33 -23.15 -2.51
N GLU A 391 32.78 -24.16 -3.20
CA GLU A 391 32.64 -24.18 -4.65
C GLU A 391 31.59 -23.21 -5.19
N ARG A 392 30.79 -22.61 -4.32
CA ARG A 392 29.73 -21.64 -4.69
C ARG A 392 30.26 -20.26 -5.03
N ILE A 393 31.50 -19.92 -4.61
CA ILE A 393 32.08 -18.61 -4.89
C ILE A 393 32.95 -18.62 -6.11
N GLN A 394 32.78 -17.67 -6.98
CA GLN A 394 33.56 -17.47 -8.19
C GLN A 394 33.90 -15.98 -8.36
N THR A 395 34.95 -15.66 -9.09
CA THR A 395 35.33 -14.29 -9.41
C THR A 395 35.03 -14.03 -10.88
N ILE A 396 34.14 -13.06 -11.14
CA ILE A 396 33.77 -12.62 -12.48
C ILE A 396 34.12 -11.14 -12.56
N ASP A 397 34.92 -10.73 -13.55
CA ASP A 397 35.34 -9.34 -13.74
C ASP A 397 35.87 -8.66 -12.44
N GLU A 398 36.75 -9.38 -11.74
CA GLU A 398 37.36 -8.96 -10.46
C GLU A 398 36.37 -8.84 -9.27
N VAL A 399 35.08 -9.17 -9.45
CA VAL A 399 34.04 -9.15 -8.40
C VAL A 399 33.73 -10.57 -7.97
N GLN A 400 33.62 -10.78 -6.65
CA GLN A 400 33.17 -12.07 -6.11
C GLN A 400 31.65 -12.23 -6.28
N HIS A 401 31.26 -13.40 -6.78
CA HIS A 401 29.86 -13.82 -6.93
C HIS A 401 29.63 -15.14 -6.23
N LEU A 402 28.53 -15.25 -5.49
CA LEU A 402 28.09 -16.50 -4.87
C LEU A 402 26.92 -17.08 -5.67
N THR A 403 27.05 -18.35 -6.08
CA THR A 403 25.95 -19.09 -6.72
C THR A 403 24.93 -19.51 -5.66
N VAL A 404 23.74 -18.93 -5.71
CA VAL A 404 22.61 -19.23 -4.83
C VAL A 404 21.86 -20.47 -5.32
N VAL A 405 21.55 -20.50 -6.63
CA VAL A 405 20.90 -21.63 -7.31
C VAL A 405 21.70 -21.96 -8.57
N PHE A 406 22.05 -23.22 -8.74
CA PHE A 406 22.76 -23.67 -9.95
C PHE A 406 21.81 -23.78 -11.16
N SER A 407 22.33 -23.60 -12.33
CA SER A 407 21.59 -23.60 -13.61
C SER A 407 20.69 -24.81 -13.84
N LYS A 408 21.10 -26.00 -13.35
CA LYS A 408 20.29 -27.24 -13.44
C LYS A 408 19.01 -27.21 -12.58
N GLU A 409 18.95 -26.35 -11.56
CA GLU A 409 17.82 -26.21 -10.62
C GLU A 409 17.06 -24.92 -10.89
N SER A 410 17.64 -24.00 -11.65
CA SER A 410 17.08 -22.73 -12.04
C SER A 410 16.01 -22.88 -13.13
N GLY A 411 14.94 -22.14 -13.03
CA GLY A 411 13.92 -22.02 -14.08
C GLY A 411 14.36 -21.23 -15.31
N THR A 412 15.49 -20.49 -15.20
CA THR A 412 16.07 -19.72 -16.30
C THR A 412 17.08 -20.51 -17.10
N GLY A 413 17.58 -21.64 -16.57
CA GLY A 413 18.68 -22.41 -17.14
C GLY A 413 20.08 -21.78 -16.93
N GLU A 414 20.15 -20.67 -16.17
CA GLU A 414 21.38 -19.98 -15.79
C GLU A 414 21.57 -20.02 -14.28
N ASP A 415 22.80 -19.85 -13.79
CA ASP A 415 23.09 -19.76 -12.39
C ASP A 415 22.49 -18.44 -11.82
N LEU A 416 21.76 -18.54 -10.70
CA LEU A 416 21.32 -17.36 -9.96
C LEU A 416 22.42 -16.98 -8.97
N THR A 417 23.06 -15.84 -9.20
CA THR A 417 24.24 -15.41 -8.44
C THR A 417 23.99 -14.11 -7.69
N LEU A 418 24.71 -13.93 -6.58
CA LEU A 418 24.74 -12.72 -5.78
C LEU A 418 26.15 -12.17 -5.75
N SER A 419 26.37 -10.96 -6.24
CA SER A 419 27.68 -10.32 -6.26
C SER A 419 27.97 -9.60 -4.93
N GLN A 420 29.26 -9.35 -4.64
CA GLN A 420 29.66 -8.55 -3.49
C GLN A 420 29.07 -7.13 -3.53
N ALA A 421 28.96 -6.51 -4.71
CA ALA A 421 28.39 -5.18 -4.88
C ALA A 421 26.89 -5.13 -4.50
N GLU A 422 26.16 -6.21 -4.77
CA GLU A 422 24.75 -6.36 -4.42
C GLU A 422 24.56 -6.53 -2.92
N ILE A 423 25.42 -7.31 -2.24
CA ILE A 423 25.42 -7.36 -0.77
C ILE A 423 25.70 -5.98 -0.18
N ASP A 424 26.69 -5.27 -0.71
CA ASP A 424 27.04 -3.91 -0.25
C ASP A 424 25.83 -2.95 -0.41
N ALA A 425 25.00 -3.15 -1.42
CA ALA A 425 23.75 -2.39 -1.60
C ALA A 425 22.70 -2.74 -0.54
N VAL A 426 22.49 -4.04 -0.24
CA VAL A 426 21.60 -4.48 0.86
C VAL A 426 22.09 -3.91 2.20
N MET A 427 23.41 -3.92 2.44
CA MET A 427 24.01 -3.36 3.66
C MET A 427 23.77 -1.85 3.79
N ARG A 428 23.77 -1.11 2.69
CA ARG A 428 23.39 0.32 2.71
C ARG A 428 21.91 0.51 3.02
N SER A 429 21.05 -0.27 2.39
CA SER A 429 19.59 -0.19 2.60
C SER A 429 19.20 -0.53 4.04
N LYS A 430 19.78 -1.60 4.61
CA LYS A 430 19.51 -1.96 6.01
C LYS A 430 20.02 -0.88 6.97
N ALA A 431 21.20 -0.27 6.69
CA ALA A 431 21.74 0.80 7.50
C ALA A 431 20.85 2.05 7.46
N ALA A 432 20.34 2.40 6.29
CA ALA A 432 19.41 3.51 6.14
C ALA A 432 18.13 3.29 6.97
N MET A 433 17.50 2.13 6.85
CA MET A 433 16.29 1.79 7.61
C MET A 433 16.53 1.86 9.11
N HIS A 434 17.57 1.18 9.61
CA HIS A 434 17.91 1.21 11.04
C HIS A 434 18.13 2.64 11.54
N THR A 435 18.85 3.45 10.76
CA THR A 435 19.16 4.83 11.15
C THR A 435 17.92 5.71 11.17
N ILE A 436 17.01 5.56 10.17
CA ILE A 436 15.71 6.27 10.15
C ILE A 436 14.94 5.94 11.43
N LEU A 437 14.74 4.65 11.71
CA LEU A 437 13.97 4.17 12.85
C LEU A 437 14.57 4.68 14.17
N THR A 438 15.87 4.55 14.34
CA THR A 438 16.57 4.96 15.58
C THR A 438 16.54 6.48 15.76
N THR A 439 16.75 7.25 14.68
CA THR A 439 16.70 8.71 14.75
C THR A 439 15.31 9.19 15.13
N MET A 440 14.28 8.64 14.50
CA MET A 440 12.89 8.98 14.80
C MET A 440 12.52 8.70 16.26
N THR A 441 12.85 7.49 16.74
CA THR A 441 12.55 7.06 18.11
C THR A 441 13.23 7.97 19.14
N ARG A 442 14.51 8.33 18.92
CA ARG A 442 15.26 9.24 19.79
C ARG A 442 14.71 10.67 19.78
N MET A 443 14.31 11.18 18.62
CA MET A 443 13.75 12.54 18.51
C MET A 443 12.49 12.74 19.36
N ILE A 444 11.71 11.68 19.54
CA ILE A 444 10.50 11.72 20.37
C ILE A 444 10.74 11.17 21.78
N HIS A 445 11.98 10.90 22.14
CA HIS A 445 12.41 10.41 23.47
C HIS A 445 11.71 9.11 23.90
N LEU A 446 11.50 8.17 22.97
CA LEU A 446 10.96 6.83 23.25
C LEU A 446 12.04 5.77 23.16
N ASP A 447 11.88 4.70 23.94
CA ASP A 447 12.62 3.47 23.83
C ASP A 447 11.86 2.43 23.02
N TRP A 448 12.57 1.45 22.43
CA TRP A 448 11.93 0.37 21.64
C TRP A 448 10.89 -0.43 22.43
N LYS A 449 11.06 -0.58 23.75
CA LYS A 449 10.11 -1.26 24.64
C LYS A 449 8.76 -0.53 24.80
N ASP A 450 8.69 0.75 24.42
CA ASP A 450 7.49 1.57 24.56
C ASP A 450 6.50 1.34 23.41
N PHE A 451 6.93 0.61 22.35
CA PHE A 451 6.10 0.33 21.20
C PHE A 451 5.27 -0.94 21.40
N TRP A 452 3.96 -0.79 21.24
CA TRP A 452 3.00 -1.89 21.30
C TRP A 452 2.99 -2.75 20.04
N ARG A 453 3.09 -2.11 18.86
CA ARG A 453 3.08 -2.77 17.55
C ARG A 453 4.07 -2.13 16.59
N PHE A 454 4.64 -2.98 15.76
CA PHE A 454 5.50 -2.60 14.65
C PHE A 454 4.87 -3.14 13.37
N TYR A 455 4.12 -2.28 12.67
CA TYR A 455 3.47 -2.62 11.42
C TYR A 455 4.46 -2.50 10.26
N VAL A 456 4.57 -3.54 9.43
CA VAL A 456 5.37 -3.53 8.21
C VAL A 456 4.42 -3.68 7.02
N ALA A 457 4.32 -2.65 6.20
CA ALA A 457 3.38 -2.56 5.09
C ALA A 457 4.06 -2.77 3.73
N GLY A 458 3.25 -2.83 2.68
CA GLY A 458 3.67 -2.99 1.30
C GLY A 458 3.97 -4.43 0.89
N THR A 459 4.38 -4.62 -0.36
CA THR A 459 4.77 -5.94 -0.89
C THR A 459 5.92 -6.55 -0.10
N PHE A 460 6.85 -5.71 0.33
CA PHE A 460 7.96 -6.08 1.19
C PHE A 460 7.47 -6.61 2.54
N GLY A 461 6.51 -5.92 3.19
CA GLY A 461 5.95 -6.31 4.47
C GLY A 461 5.24 -7.67 4.43
N SER A 462 4.58 -8.00 3.32
CA SER A 462 3.84 -9.26 3.16
C SER A 462 4.72 -10.51 3.20
N TYR A 463 5.99 -10.38 2.84
CA TYR A 463 6.92 -11.51 2.71
C TYR A 463 8.13 -11.41 3.64
N ILE A 464 8.35 -10.27 4.31
CA ILE A 464 9.52 -10.11 5.20
C ILE A 464 9.48 -11.11 6.36
N ASN A 465 10.66 -11.65 6.65
CA ASN A 465 10.89 -12.40 7.88
C ASN A 465 11.49 -11.45 8.94
N PRO A 466 10.73 -11.06 9.98
CA PRO A 466 11.24 -10.14 10.99
C PRO A 466 12.53 -10.65 11.65
N ARG A 467 12.67 -11.97 11.84
CA ARG A 467 13.89 -12.57 12.39
C ARG A 467 15.12 -12.27 11.54
N SER A 468 15.02 -12.43 10.22
CA SER A 468 16.13 -12.16 9.29
C SER A 468 16.45 -10.66 9.24
N ALA A 469 15.44 -9.79 9.28
CA ALA A 469 15.63 -8.35 9.35
C ALA A 469 16.31 -7.90 10.66
N ILE A 470 16.00 -8.54 11.80
CA ILE A 470 16.66 -8.33 13.09
C ILE A 470 18.12 -8.83 13.02
N VAL A 471 18.36 -10.02 12.46
CA VAL A 471 19.73 -10.57 12.29
C VAL A 471 20.61 -9.62 11.51
N LEU A 472 20.10 -9.01 10.47
CA LEU A 472 20.83 -7.99 9.72
C LEU A 472 20.99 -6.68 10.49
N GLY A 473 20.20 -6.44 11.52
CA GLY A 473 20.12 -5.15 12.20
C GLY A 473 19.39 -4.08 11.39
N MET A 474 18.45 -4.49 10.56
CA MET A 474 17.56 -3.60 9.80
C MET A 474 16.39 -3.13 10.66
N LEU A 475 15.76 -4.05 11.37
CA LEU A 475 14.71 -3.81 12.34
C LEU A 475 15.24 -3.95 13.78
N PRO A 476 14.69 -3.27 14.78
CA PRO A 476 15.09 -3.40 16.18
C PRO A 476 14.90 -4.82 16.70
N ASP A 477 15.67 -5.21 17.71
CA ASP A 477 15.56 -6.54 18.33
C ASP A 477 14.43 -6.57 19.37
N LEU A 478 13.21 -6.73 18.87
CA LEU A 478 11.98 -6.82 19.66
C LEU A 478 11.41 -8.24 19.62
N PRO A 479 10.54 -8.61 20.58
CA PRO A 479 9.78 -9.85 20.50
C PRO A 479 9.03 -9.96 19.17
N LEU A 480 9.04 -11.14 18.55
CA LEU A 480 8.49 -11.33 17.20
C LEU A 480 6.97 -11.08 17.11
N ASP A 481 6.26 -11.21 18.22
CA ASP A 481 4.81 -10.94 18.32
C ASP A 481 4.46 -9.45 18.31
N VAL A 482 5.44 -8.56 18.48
CA VAL A 482 5.28 -7.11 18.28
C VAL A 482 5.15 -6.76 16.81
N TYR A 483 5.78 -7.56 15.91
CA TYR A 483 5.76 -7.33 14.47
C TYR A 483 4.49 -7.85 13.84
N GLU A 484 3.85 -7.01 13.06
CA GLU A 484 2.64 -7.34 12.30
C GLU A 484 2.84 -6.95 10.83
N ALA A 485 2.82 -7.97 9.97
CA ALA A 485 2.88 -7.78 8.53
C ALA A 485 1.51 -7.36 8.01
N LEU A 486 1.48 -6.23 7.33
CA LEU A 486 0.28 -5.73 6.63
C LEU A 486 0.51 -5.86 5.12
N GLU A 487 -0.53 -6.27 4.41
CA GLU A 487 -0.51 -6.32 2.94
C GLU A 487 -0.51 -4.90 2.36
N ASN A 488 -1.08 -4.69 1.18
CA ASN A 488 -1.21 -3.37 0.59
C ASN A 488 -2.12 -2.47 1.45
N THR A 489 -1.52 -1.72 2.36
CA THR A 489 -2.22 -0.83 3.29
C THR A 489 -2.83 0.38 2.59
N SER A 490 -2.23 0.85 1.51
CA SER A 490 -2.78 1.91 0.66
C SER A 490 -4.13 1.50 0.07
N LEU A 491 -4.19 0.33 -0.57
CA LEU A 491 -5.42 -0.23 -1.13
C LEU A 491 -6.45 -0.57 -0.05
N ALA A 492 -6.00 -1.08 1.11
CA ALA A 492 -6.87 -1.38 2.24
C ALA A 492 -7.51 -0.11 2.83
N GLY A 493 -6.72 0.96 2.99
CA GLY A 493 -7.22 2.26 3.44
C GLY A 493 -8.18 2.90 2.43
N ALA A 494 -7.87 2.82 1.14
CA ALA A 494 -8.77 3.25 0.07
C ALA A 494 -10.10 2.50 0.12
N THR A 495 -10.07 1.18 0.34
CA THR A 495 -11.28 0.35 0.53
C THR A 495 -12.12 0.82 1.72
N ARG A 496 -11.49 1.07 2.88
CA ARG A 496 -12.19 1.56 4.07
C ARG A 496 -12.83 2.93 3.86
N ALA A 497 -12.11 3.85 3.21
CA ALA A 497 -12.62 5.19 2.91
C ALA A 497 -13.74 5.17 1.86
N LEU A 498 -13.70 4.24 0.91
CA LEU A 498 -14.78 4.05 -0.07
C LEU A 498 -16.07 3.57 0.60
N LEU A 499 -15.98 2.64 1.53
CA LEU A 499 -17.14 2.03 2.18
C LEU A 499 -17.70 2.86 3.34
N SER A 500 -16.90 3.75 3.98
CA SER A 500 -17.31 4.45 5.20
C SER A 500 -17.07 5.95 5.14
N LEU A 501 -18.14 6.72 5.35
CA LEU A 501 -18.05 8.18 5.50
C LEU A 501 -17.17 8.58 6.68
N ARG A 502 -17.27 7.85 7.80
CA ARG A 502 -16.43 8.08 8.98
C ARG A 502 -14.95 7.89 8.63
N LYS A 503 -14.61 6.81 7.94
CA LYS A 503 -13.23 6.53 7.52
C LYS A 503 -12.72 7.54 6.49
N ARG A 504 -13.58 8.01 5.58
CA ARG A 504 -13.24 9.11 4.66
C ARG A 504 -12.91 10.41 5.40
N LYS A 505 -13.69 10.78 6.42
CA LYS A 505 -13.42 11.95 7.26
C LYS A 505 -12.16 11.77 8.12
N GLU A 506 -11.97 10.57 8.64
CA GLU A 506 -10.80 10.21 9.44
C GLU A 506 -9.48 10.38 8.65
N ALA A 507 -9.47 10.16 7.33
CA ALA A 507 -8.30 10.43 6.49
C ALA A 507 -7.87 11.92 6.54
N ASP A 508 -8.83 12.85 6.55
CA ASP A 508 -8.55 14.27 6.72
C ASP A 508 -8.06 14.61 8.15
N GLU A 509 -8.58 13.93 9.17
CA GLU A 509 -8.14 14.07 10.56
C GLU A 509 -6.72 13.55 10.76
N ILE A 510 -6.38 12.41 10.19
CA ILE A 510 -5.02 11.85 10.18
C ILE A 510 -4.06 12.88 9.60
N ARG A 511 -4.36 13.41 8.42
CA ARG A 511 -3.54 14.43 7.76
C ARG A 511 -3.28 15.65 8.66
N ASN A 512 -4.28 16.09 9.44
CA ASN A 512 -4.13 17.25 10.33
C ASN A 512 -3.28 16.98 11.56
N ARG A 513 -3.12 15.70 11.97
CA ARG A 513 -2.32 15.27 13.12
C ARG A 513 -0.90 14.90 12.76
N VAL A 514 -0.64 14.53 11.50
CA VAL A 514 0.71 14.14 11.06
C VAL A 514 1.64 15.35 11.06
N THR A 515 2.72 15.22 11.83
CA THR A 515 3.87 16.14 11.80
C THR A 515 4.98 15.50 10.99
N TYR A 516 5.43 16.18 9.96
CA TYR A 516 6.52 15.72 9.11
C TYR A 516 7.88 16.14 9.66
N VAL A 517 8.84 15.22 9.60
CA VAL A 517 10.25 15.45 9.99
C VAL A 517 11.14 15.16 8.79
N GLU A 518 11.95 16.16 8.43
CA GLU A 518 12.96 16.01 7.38
C GLU A 518 14.21 15.32 7.91
N MET A 519 14.57 14.16 7.33
CA MET A 519 15.76 13.40 7.71
C MET A 519 17.02 13.86 7.00
N ASN A 520 16.90 14.48 5.84
CA ASN A 520 18.05 14.84 4.97
C ASN A 520 19.00 15.87 5.60
N VAL A 521 18.51 16.65 6.56
CA VAL A 521 19.30 17.70 7.26
C VAL A 521 19.69 17.29 8.69
N ASN A 522 19.41 16.06 9.10
CA ASN A 522 19.67 15.59 10.46
C ASN A 522 21.12 15.08 10.59
N GLN A 523 21.94 15.81 11.38
CA GLN A 523 23.35 15.49 11.59
C GLN A 523 23.54 14.17 12.39
N GLU A 524 22.60 13.83 13.26
CA GLU A 524 22.61 12.58 14.01
C GLU A 524 22.41 11.36 13.10
N PHE A 525 21.57 11.49 12.07
CA PHE A 525 21.40 10.48 11.03
C PHE A 525 22.74 10.08 10.39
N MET A 526 23.55 11.06 9.98
CA MET A 526 24.85 10.81 9.33
C MET A 526 25.83 10.08 10.26
N ASN A 527 25.84 10.41 11.54
CA ASN A 527 26.71 9.79 12.51
C ASN A 527 26.36 8.33 12.79
N GLN A 528 25.08 8.00 12.85
CA GLN A 528 24.59 6.65 13.13
C GLN A 528 24.67 5.71 11.92
N PHE A 529 24.54 6.23 10.72
CA PHE A 529 24.54 5.44 9.47
C PHE A 529 25.81 4.59 9.32
N SER A 530 26.97 5.12 9.71
CA SER A 530 28.24 4.37 9.61
C SER A 530 28.30 3.17 10.54
N ALA A 531 27.76 3.28 11.76
CA ALA A 531 27.68 2.19 12.73
C ALA A 531 26.67 1.11 12.30
N ALA A 532 25.58 1.54 11.68
CA ALA A 532 24.53 0.67 11.17
C ALA A 532 24.94 -0.15 9.93
N LYS A 533 26.07 0.10 9.28
CA LYS A 533 26.60 -0.70 8.17
C LYS A 533 27.14 -2.07 8.56
N PHE A 534 27.26 -2.38 9.85
CA PHE A 534 27.73 -3.67 10.34
C PHE A 534 26.55 -4.59 10.69
N ILE A 535 26.72 -5.91 10.62
CA ILE A 535 25.72 -6.91 10.96
C ILE A 535 25.93 -7.37 12.40
N PRO A 536 24.93 -7.27 13.28
CA PRO A 536 23.72 -6.45 13.13
C PRO A 536 24.03 -4.94 13.26
N HIS A 537 25.00 -4.57 14.09
CA HIS A 537 25.43 -3.20 14.39
C HIS A 537 26.80 -3.21 15.06
N THR A 538 27.52 -2.07 15.09
CA THR A 538 28.77 -1.98 15.85
C THR A 538 28.55 -2.15 17.35
N ASP A 539 27.43 -1.64 17.85
CA ASP A 539 26.98 -1.87 19.22
C ASP A 539 26.07 -3.13 19.25
N ARG A 540 26.65 -4.25 19.62
CA ARG A 540 25.92 -5.53 19.70
C ARG A 540 24.92 -5.61 20.83
N SER A 541 25.02 -4.74 21.85
CA SER A 541 24.07 -4.71 22.96
C SER A 541 22.65 -4.33 22.53
N LEU A 542 22.52 -3.68 21.36
CA LEU A 542 21.23 -3.35 20.75
C LEU A 542 20.51 -4.59 20.14
N PHE A 543 21.23 -5.70 19.97
CA PHE A 543 20.73 -6.92 19.32
C PHE A 543 21.07 -8.18 20.12
N PRO A 544 20.56 -8.30 21.37
CA PRO A 544 20.93 -9.39 22.28
C PRO A 544 20.50 -10.78 21.79
N THR A 545 19.53 -10.90 20.87
CA THR A 545 19.09 -12.21 20.34
C THR A 545 19.87 -12.67 19.11
N VAL A 546 20.74 -11.80 18.54
CA VAL A 546 21.55 -12.12 17.37
C VAL A 546 22.89 -12.72 17.79
N PRO A 547 23.30 -13.90 17.25
CA PRO A 547 24.54 -14.57 17.61
C PRO A 547 25.82 -13.77 17.31
#